data_94224094af6d6ed40ea603c02880c3c1
#
_entry.id   94224094af6d6ed40ea603c02880c3c1
#
_cell.length_a   1.000
_cell.length_b   1.000
_cell.length_c   1.000
_cell.angle_alpha   90.00
_cell.angle_beta   90.00
_cell.angle_gamma   90.00
#
_symmetry.space_group_name_H-M   'P 1'
#
loop_
_entity.id
_entity.type
_entity.pdbx_description
1 polymer ?
#
loop_
_entity_poly.entity_id
_entity_poly.type
_entity_poly.pdbx_seq_one_letter_code
_entity_poly.pdbx_strand_id
1 'polypeptide(L)'
;SGHMGSLAFTPEVKALAMKLSKEYNLPMVDAASMPTEVSYTRFDFRNKTTEERIDSFIAMLDKLEDGKTYVFVEHPGLDNDELRAISHIGYEDVAQGRQDVTNIFTSEKVKAAIISRGIRLVSYKDILK
;
A
#
# COMPACT_ATOMS: atom_id res chain seq x y z
N SER A 1 -1.86 9.31 -5.60
CA SER A 1 -0.53 9.06 -6.18
C SER A 1 -0.66 8.59 -7.63
N GLY A 2 0.33 8.91 -8.47
CA GLY A 2 0.36 8.40 -9.84
C GLY A 2 0.74 6.93 -9.86
N HIS A 3 0.07 6.14 -10.71
CA HIS A 3 0.41 4.72 -10.90
C HIS A 3 1.87 4.57 -11.35
N MET A 4 2.62 3.67 -10.71
CA MET A 4 4.04 3.40 -11.01
C MET A 4 4.94 4.65 -11.07
N GLY A 5 4.63 5.70 -10.31
CA GLY A 5 5.42 6.93 -10.34
C GLY A 5 5.22 7.80 -11.58
N SER A 6 4.17 7.56 -12.37
CA SER A 6 3.92 8.26 -13.65
C SER A 6 3.90 9.79 -13.54
N LEU A 7 3.57 10.34 -12.39
CA LEU A 7 3.59 11.80 -12.16
C LEU A 7 5.01 12.41 -12.16
N ALA A 8 6.04 11.59 -12.17
CA ALA A 8 7.44 12.03 -12.19
C ALA A 8 8.22 11.59 -13.45
N PHE A 9 7.54 11.06 -14.47
CA PHE A 9 8.20 10.55 -15.68
C PHE A 9 8.91 11.65 -16.47
N THR A 10 8.32 12.84 -16.56
CA THR A 10 8.97 13.99 -17.18
C THR A 10 8.77 15.25 -16.35
N PRO A 11 9.65 16.26 -16.49
CA PRO A 11 9.50 17.55 -15.80
C PRO A 11 8.15 18.23 -16.07
N GLU A 12 7.65 18.12 -17.30
CA GLU A 12 6.38 18.73 -17.73
C GLU A 12 5.19 18.04 -17.03
N VAL A 13 5.16 16.72 -16.96
CA VAL A 13 4.12 15.96 -16.24
C VAL A 13 4.16 16.30 -14.75
N LYS A 14 5.34 16.39 -14.16
CA LYS A 14 5.50 16.79 -12.75
C LYS A 14 4.97 18.20 -12.52
N ALA A 15 5.32 19.16 -13.38
CA ALA A 15 4.85 20.54 -13.28
C ALA A 15 3.33 20.65 -13.42
N LEU A 16 2.73 19.91 -14.36
CA LEU A 16 1.28 19.84 -14.52
C LEU A 16 0.61 19.25 -13.28
N ALA A 17 1.12 18.14 -12.77
CA ALA A 17 0.59 17.50 -11.56
C ALA A 17 0.64 18.45 -10.35
N MET A 18 1.75 19.18 -10.17
CA MET A 18 1.88 20.19 -9.12
C MET A 18 0.90 21.35 -9.28
N LYS A 19 0.65 21.81 -10.51
CA LYS A 19 -0.34 22.83 -10.80
C LYS A 19 -1.74 22.36 -10.41
N LEU A 20 -2.15 21.16 -10.87
CA LEU A 20 -3.45 20.57 -10.56
C LEU A 20 -3.62 20.31 -9.06
N SER A 21 -2.59 19.85 -8.39
CA SER A 21 -2.57 19.66 -6.93
C SER A 21 -2.96 20.95 -6.20
N LYS A 22 -2.37 22.08 -6.59
CA LYS A 22 -2.71 23.39 -6.01
C LYS A 22 -4.11 23.85 -6.38
N GLU A 23 -4.50 23.71 -7.65
CA GLU A 23 -5.81 24.14 -8.16
C GLU A 23 -6.97 23.41 -7.48
N TYR A 24 -6.82 22.10 -7.25
CA TYR A 24 -7.84 21.26 -6.63
C TYR A 24 -7.64 21.04 -5.13
N ASN A 25 -6.65 21.70 -4.52
CA ASN A 25 -6.29 21.51 -3.10
C ASN A 25 -6.10 20.05 -2.71
N LEU A 26 -5.43 19.28 -3.58
CA LEU A 26 -5.10 17.88 -3.38
C LEU A 26 -3.61 17.75 -3.08
N PRO A 27 -3.20 17.37 -1.86
CA PRO A 27 -1.78 17.27 -1.55
C PRO A 27 -1.10 16.22 -2.43
N MET A 28 -0.02 16.60 -3.09
CA MET A 28 0.88 15.66 -3.76
C MET A 28 1.93 15.17 -2.75
N VAL A 29 1.96 13.86 -2.57
CA VAL A 29 2.99 13.21 -1.76
C VAL A 29 4.05 12.69 -2.73
N ASP A 30 5.18 13.34 -2.77
CA ASP A 30 6.40 12.79 -3.38
C ASP A 30 7.40 12.36 -2.28
N ALA A 31 8.43 11.65 -2.67
CA ALA A 31 9.44 11.19 -1.72
C ALA A 31 10.14 12.34 -0.95
N ALA A 32 10.16 13.54 -1.54
CA ALA A 32 10.78 14.73 -0.93
C ALA A 32 9.84 15.42 0.07
N SER A 33 8.52 15.21 -0.06
CA SER A 33 7.51 15.77 0.86
C SER A 33 7.10 14.80 1.97
N MET A 34 7.60 13.57 1.94
CA MET A 34 7.35 12.59 3.01
C MET A 34 8.24 12.86 4.22
N PRO A 35 7.72 12.70 5.45
CA PRO A 35 8.55 12.69 6.64
C PRO A 35 9.68 11.65 6.53
N THR A 36 10.85 11.97 7.07
CA THR A 36 12.02 11.07 7.03
C THR A 36 11.79 9.74 7.75
N GLU A 37 10.86 9.71 8.67
CA GLU A 37 10.47 8.53 9.44
C GLU A 37 9.52 7.60 8.68
N VAL A 38 9.03 8.01 7.49
CA VAL A 38 8.17 7.16 6.66
C VAL A 38 9.02 6.18 5.89
N SER A 39 8.80 4.90 6.12
CA SER A 39 9.47 3.83 5.37
C SER A 39 8.45 2.90 4.72
N TYR A 40 8.87 2.32 3.61
CA TYR A 40 8.11 1.29 2.92
C TYR A 40 8.60 -0.07 3.40
N THR A 41 7.70 -0.87 3.87
CA THR A 41 8.01 -2.25 4.26
C THR A 41 7.21 -3.22 3.41
N ARG A 42 7.83 -4.34 3.08
CA ARG A 42 7.19 -5.44 2.33
C ARG A 42 7.22 -6.70 3.17
N PHE A 43 6.23 -7.52 3.00
CA PHE A 43 6.20 -8.89 3.52
C PHE A 43 6.15 -9.88 2.36
N ASP A 44 6.64 -11.08 2.60
CA ASP A 44 6.73 -12.11 1.57
C ASP A 44 5.40 -12.84 1.42
N PHE A 45 4.90 -12.86 0.20
CA PHE A 45 3.67 -13.60 -0.16
C PHE A 45 3.92 -14.91 -0.89
N ARG A 46 5.11 -15.11 -1.45
CA ARG A 46 5.32 -16.18 -2.42
C ARG A 46 5.18 -17.54 -1.76
N ASN A 47 4.53 -18.44 -2.47
CA ASN A 47 4.36 -19.84 -2.07
C ASN A 47 3.73 -20.05 -0.68
N LYS A 48 2.86 -19.12 -0.24
CA LYS A 48 2.17 -19.21 1.05
C LYS A 48 0.66 -19.29 0.88
N THR A 49 0.02 -20.01 1.76
CA THR A 49 -1.43 -19.99 1.92
C THR A 49 -1.90 -18.62 2.44
N THR A 50 -3.18 -18.33 2.31
CA THR A 50 -3.76 -17.08 2.86
C THR A 50 -3.49 -16.95 4.36
N GLU A 51 -3.59 -18.01 5.15
CA GLU A 51 -3.33 -17.98 6.59
C GLU A 51 -1.85 -17.69 6.88
N GLU A 52 -0.94 -18.34 6.20
CA GLU A 52 0.50 -18.07 6.34
C GLU A 52 0.89 -16.64 5.92
N ARG A 53 0.15 -16.06 4.97
CA ARG A 53 0.32 -14.66 4.57
C ARG A 53 -0.17 -13.72 5.65
N ILE A 54 -1.32 -14.01 6.27
CA ILE A 54 -1.84 -13.27 7.42
C ILE A 54 -0.82 -13.31 8.56
N ASP A 55 -0.29 -14.48 8.90
CA ASP A 55 0.72 -14.63 9.95
C ASP A 55 2.02 -13.88 9.61
N SER A 56 2.45 -13.93 8.36
CA SER A 56 3.62 -13.17 7.89
C SER A 56 3.41 -11.66 7.99
N PHE A 57 2.20 -11.17 7.69
CA PHE A 57 1.87 -9.77 7.85
C PHE A 57 1.88 -9.35 9.32
N ILE A 58 1.30 -10.15 10.20
CA ILE A 58 1.32 -9.91 11.65
C ILE A 58 2.77 -9.90 12.18
N ALA A 59 3.59 -10.85 11.77
CA ALA A 59 5.00 -10.90 12.14
C ALA A 59 5.81 -9.70 11.59
N MET A 60 5.39 -9.11 10.47
CA MET A 60 5.96 -7.86 9.98
C MET A 60 5.59 -6.67 10.87
N LEU A 61 4.38 -6.62 11.41
CA LEU A 61 3.97 -5.57 12.35
C LEU A 61 4.86 -5.54 13.60
N ASP A 62 5.39 -6.69 14.05
CA ASP A 62 6.29 -6.79 15.20
C ASP A 62 7.67 -6.15 14.95
N LYS A 63 8.00 -5.85 13.69
CA LYS A 63 9.26 -5.18 13.31
C LYS A 63 9.13 -3.67 13.18
N LEU A 64 7.92 -3.13 13.33
CA LEU A 64 7.70 -1.70 13.29
C LEU A 64 8.19 -1.06 14.59
N GLU A 65 8.81 0.09 14.46
CA GLU A 65 9.40 0.81 15.59
C GLU A 65 8.43 1.88 16.10
N ASP A 66 8.36 2.03 17.42
CA ASP A 66 7.52 3.04 18.06
C ASP A 66 7.91 4.46 17.62
N GLY A 67 6.89 5.29 17.45
CA GLY A 67 7.08 6.69 17.05
C GLY A 67 7.39 6.91 15.57
N LYS A 68 7.54 5.84 14.78
CA LYS A 68 7.74 5.94 13.33
C LYS A 68 6.43 5.81 12.56
N THR A 69 6.40 6.44 11.38
CA THR A 69 5.30 6.32 10.43
C THR A 69 5.75 5.48 9.24
N TYR A 70 4.93 4.48 8.90
CA TYR A 70 5.20 3.56 7.80
C TYR A 70 4.14 3.70 6.72
N VAL A 71 4.55 3.64 5.47
CA VAL A 71 3.65 3.56 4.32
C VAL A 71 3.65 2.13 3.81
N PHE A 72 2.45 1.58 3.69
CA PHE A 72 2.24 0.26 3.13
C PHE A 72 1.41 0.38 1.86
N VAL A 73 1.95 -0.04 0.73
CA VAL A 73 1.31 0.07 -0.59
C VAL A 73 1.06 -1.32 -1.13
N GLU A 74 -0.21 -1.63 -1.33
CA GLU A 74 -0.66 -2.87 -1.93
C GLU A 74 -1.85 -2.65 -2.88
N HIS A 75 -2.20 -3.71 -3.60
CA HIS A 75 -3.23 -3.69 -4.62
C HIS A 75 -4.33 -4.72 -4.32
N PRO A 76 -5.27 -4.43 -3.40
CA PRO A 76 -6.38 -5.34 -3.14
C PRO A 76 -7.28 -5.48 -4.37
N GLY A 77 -7.89 -6.64 -4.52
CA GLY A 77 -8.86 -6.93 -5.57
C GLY A 77 -9.61 -8.22 -5.25
N LEU A 78 -10.64 -8.51 -6.03
CA LEU A 78 -11.40 -9.75 -5.92
C LEU A 78 -10.98 -10.71 -7.03
N ASP A 79 -10.80 -11.98 -6.69
CA ASP A 79 -10.55 -13.02 -7.69
C ASP A 79 -11.86 -13.36 -8.43
N ASN A 80 -12.13 -12.62 -9.49
CA ASN A 80 -13.29 -12.76 -10.36
C ASN A 80 -12.87 -12.77 -11.83
N ASP A 81 -13.81 -13.02 -12.71
CA ASP A 81 -13.54 -13.16 -14.14
C ASP A 81 -12.95 -11.91 -14.77
N GLU A 82 -13.37 -10.72 -14.30
CA GLU A 82 -12.83 -9.43 -14.77
C GLU A 82 -11.34 -9.32 -14.44
N LEU A 83 -10.98 -9.59 -13.19
CA LEU A 83 -9.57 -9.46 -12.75
C LEU A 83 -8.68 -10.57 -13.35
N ARG A 84 -9.22 -11.78 -13.56
CA ARG A 84 -8.53 -12.87 -14.25
C ARG A 84 -8.28 -12.54 -15.72
N ALA A 85 -9.18 -11.81 -16.37
CA ALA A 85 -9.06 -11.42 -17.77
C ALA A 85 -7.91 -10.43 -18.04
N ILE A 86 -7.40 -9.73 -17.03
CA ILE A 86 -6.24 -8.83 -17.18
C ILE A 86 -4.89 -9.52 -16.94
N SER A 87 -4.87 -10.81 -16.67
CA SER A 87 -3.62 -11.58 -16.55
C SER A 87 -2.83 -11.59 -17.86
N HIS A 88 -1.52 -11.64 -17.75
CA HIS A 88 -0.61 -11.71 -18.88
C HIS A 88 0.65 -12.49 -18.51
N ILE A 89 1.52 -12.77 -19.48
CA ILE A 89 2.78 -13.50 -19.25
C ILE A 89 3.58 -12.84 -18.12
N GLY A 90 3.89 -13.62 -17.09
CA GLY A 90 4.59 -13.18 -15.88
C GLY A 90 3.67 -12.56 -14.83
N TYR A 91 2.36 -12.53 -15.06
CA TYR A 91 1.33 -12.01 -14.14
C TYR A 91 0.07 -12.89 -14.17
N GLU A 92 0.26 -14.19 -14.30
CA GLU A 92 -0.83 -15.18 -14.44
C GLU A 92 -1.71 -15.23 -13.19
N ASP A 93 -1.09 -15.09 -12.00
CA ASP A 93 -1.77 -15.21 -10.71
C ASP A 93 -2.23 -13.86 -10.12
N VAL A 94 -2.36 -12.83 -10.95
CA VAL A 94 -2.68 -11.46 -10.46
C VAL A 94 -3.99 -11.42 -9.68
N ALA A 95 -5.02 -12.13 -10.12
CA ALA A 95 -6.33 -12.14 -9.46
C ALA A 95 -6.24 -12.78 -8.07
N GLN A 96 -5.63 -13.96 -7.97
CA GLN A 96 -5.39 -14.65 -6.71
C GLN A 96 -4.52 -13.81 -5.76
N GLY A 97 -3.43 -13.24 -6.25
CA GLY A 97 -2.55 -12.40 -5.44
C GLY A 97 -3.24 -11.17 -4.85
N ARG A 98 -4.13 -10.54 -5.62
CA ARG A 98 -4.92 -9.39 -5.15
C ARG A 98 -6.03 -9.79 -4.18
N GLN A 99 -6.65 -10.96 -4.39
CA GLN A 99 -7.61 -11.53 -3.43
C GLN A 99 -6.94 -11.81 -2.09
N ASP A 100 -5.72 -12.34 -2.09
CA ASP A 100 -4.97 -12.59 -0.86
C ASP A 100 -4.66 -11.31 -0.10
N VAL A 101 -4.32 -10.23 -0.82
CA VAL A 101 -4.17 -8.89 -0.20
C VAL A 101 -5.48 -8.45 0.43
N THR A 102 -6.61 -8.62 -0.27
CA THR A 102 -7.94 -8.32 0.28
C THR A 102 -8.22 -9.12 1.54
N ASN A 103 -7.94 -10.42 1.52
CA ASN A 103 -8.15 -11.30 2.67
C ASN A 103 -7.31 -10.88 3.89
N ILE A 104 -6.08 -10.43 3.69
CA ILE A 104 -5.20 -9.93 4.76
C ILE A 104 -5.82 -8.67 5.38
N PHE A 105 -6.16 -7.67 4.56
CA PHE A 105 -6.63 -6.37 5.07
C PHE A 105 -8.07 -6.40 5.60
N THR A 106 -8.84 -7.43 5.30
CA THR A 106 -10.17 -7.67 5.88
C THR A 106 -10.16 -8.67 7.03
N SER A 107 -9.01 -9.26 7.38
CA SER A 107 -8.88 -10.26 8.44
C SER A 107 -9.08 -9.64 9.83
N GLU A 108 -9.99 -10.21 10.62
CA GLU A 108 -10.18 -9.84 12.02
C GLU A 108 -8.92 -10.13 12.87
N LYS A 109 -8.14 -11.14 12.50
CA LYS A 109 -6.86 -11.47 13.14
C LYS A 109 -5.83 -10.34 12.95
N VAL A 110 -5.73 -9.79 11.73
CA VAL A 110 -4.86 -8.64 11.44
C VAL A 110 -5.35 -7.39 12.17
N LYS A 111 -6.65 -7.13 12.16
CA LYS A 111 -7.25 -6.01 12.87
C LYS A 111 -6.96 -6.06 14.37
N ALA A 112 -7.16 -7.23 14.99
CA ALA A 112 -6.83 -7.44 16.40
C ALA A 112 -5.34 -7.22 16.68
N ALA A 113 -4.46 -7.69 15.78
CA ALA A 113 -3.02 -7.50 15.89
C ALA A 113 -2.59 -6.03 15.82
N ILE A 114 -3.21 -5.23 14.94
CA ILE A 114 -2.99 -3.78 14.83
C ILE A 114 -3.41 -3.07 16.14
N ILE A 115 -4.61 -3.39 16.63
CA ILE A 115 -5.15 -2.79 17.87
C ILE A 115 -4.28 -3.15 19.08
N SER A 116 -3.93 -4.41 19.25
CA SER A 116 -3.14 -4.88 20.40
C SER A 116 -1.74 -4.28 20.47
N ARG A 117 -1.18 -3.83 19.34
CA ARG A 117 0.13 -3.16 19.26
C ARG A 117 0.03 -1.64 19.38
N GLY A 118 -1.16 -1.08 19.57
CA GLY A 118 -1.35 0.36 19.62
C GLY A 118 -1.05 1.09 18.30
N ILE A 119 -1.04 0.37 17.17
CA ILE A 119 -0.76 0.95 15.87
C ILE A 119 -1.93 1.83 15.45
N ARG A 120 -1.66 3.10 15.18
CA ARG A 120 -2.65 4.06 14.69
C ARG A 120 -2.64 4.10 13.17
N LEU A 121 -3.75 3.74 12.55
CA LEU A 121 -3.95 3.94 11.12
C LEU A 121 -4.20 5.43 10.84
N VAL A 122 -3.49 5.98 9.88
CA VAL A 122 -3.55 7.39 9.50
C VAL A 122 -3.69 7.53 7.99
N SER A 123 -4.29 8.63 7.56
CA SER A 123 -4.33 9.02 6.16
C SER A 123 -3.16 9.94 5.80
N TYR A 124 -2.90 10.15 4.53
CA TYR A 124 -1.93 11.15 4.09
C TYR A 124 -2.27 12.56 4.60
N LYS A 125 -3.55 12.89 4.75
CA LYS A 125 -4.00 14.17 5.31
C LYS A 125 -3.54 14.37 6.77
N ASP A 126 -3.39 13.29 7.52
CA ASP A 126 -2.94 13.35 8.91
C ASP A 126 -1.42 13.52 9.02
N ILE A 127 -0.68 13.10 7.98
CA ILE A 127 0.78 13.14 7.91
C ILE A 127 1.27 14.48 7.32
N LEU A 128 0.57 14.96 6.31
CA LEU A 128 0.91 16.20 5.59
C LEU A 128 0.24 17.40 6.25
N LYS A 129 0.76 17.85 7.36
CA LYS A 129 0.35 19.09 8.02
C LYS A 129 1.24 20.24 7.62
#